data_59edb71f24c403df9a72a67e37477468
#
_entry.id   59edb71f24c403df9a72a67e37477468
#
_cell.length_a   1.000
_cell.length_b   1.000
_cell.length_c   1.000
_cell.angle_alpha   90.00
_cell.angle_beta   90.00
_cell.angle_gamma   90.00
#
_symmetry.space_group_name_H-M   'P 1'
#
loop_
_entity.id
_entity.type
_entity.pdbx_description
1 polymer ?
#
loop_
_entity_poly.entity_id
_entity_poly.type
_entity_poly.pdbx_seq_one_letter_code
_entity_poly.pdbx_strand_id
1 'polypeptide(L)'
;MKGEPNAMVMGSLRQETEVAIIGGGPGGYIAALRAADLGKEVTLIDEREQLGGVCLLEGCIPSKTLISAVEVIKAARSAKQFGLSFSEMQTDLKVLRNWTDSVVSSLATGVDRLLQRRGVEWIRGRARFESNRALILEGADVGAIEFRHCIIATGSRIKQLPLTSDLPVWYSSEALKIPEIPQSLLIVGGGYIGLELGQVYAGLGSRVTTVELFPHLLMGADHDLVDVLVKTCQEQFEAILVESKVVSIEKSSAGFLVTIEHKGETIHSEYSQVLVAVGRRPNTDDLGLENTSITPDRHGFIQVDSEGRTAAPNLYAIGDVTPGPMLAHKASREGKVVAEVIAQHKAAFDNRAIPAVVYTDPEIAWAGLTEREAEAQGIKVKVGRFPFRALGRARTLGRSEGFVKILSEPVTDLVLGVGMVGPQASELIAEGTLALEMGATLEDIMVTIHPHPTLSEAIMEAAEVAAGTPVHIPK
;
A
#
# COMPACT_ATOMS: atom_id res chain seq x y z
N MET A 1 28.69 -14.77 54.37
CA MET A 1 29.03 -14.75 52.94
C MET A 1 27.77 -15.09 52.20
N LYS A 2 27.08 -14.10 51.65
CA LYS A 2 25.89 -14.26 50.80
C LYS A 2 26.41 -14.34 49.37
N GLY A 3 26.18 -15.50 48.71
CA GLY A 3 26.51 -15.68 47.32
C GLY A 3 25.69 -14.74 46.44
N GLU A 4 26.37 -14.00 45.58
CA GLU A 4 25.76 -13.24 44.52
C GLU A 4 25.07 -14.18 43.52
N PRO A 5 23.87 -13.86 43.01
CA PRO A 5 23.28 -14.68 41.98
C PRO A 5 24.09 -14.59 40.69
N ASN A 6 24.54 -15.74 40.19
CA ASN A 6 25.14 -15.87 38.87
C ASN A 6 24.28 -15.13 37.83
N ALA A 7 24.77 -14.02 37.31
CA ALA A 7 24.25 -13.46 36.07
C ALA A 7 24.46 -14.51 34.97
N MET A 8 23.39 -15.11 34.50
CA MET A 8 23.40 -15.96 33.32
C MET A 8 23.98 -15.12 32.17
N VAL A 9 25.14 -15.49 31.66
CA VAL A 9 25.71 -14.90 30.44
C VAL A 9 24.79 -15.35 29.29
N MET A 10 23.76 -14.55 29.00
CA MET A 10 23.00 -14.67 27.76
C MET A 10 23.92 -14.23 26.63
N GLY A 11 24.26 -15.13 25.70
CA GLY A 11 24.93 -14.66 24.50
C GLY A 11 25.97 -15.56 23.85
N SER A 12 25.93 -16.89 24.03
CA SER A 12 26.91 -17.76 23.33
C SER A 12 26.29 -18.81 22.37
N LEU A 13 24.98 -18.90 22.26
CA LEU A 13 24.37 -19.85 21.31
C LEU A 13 24.39 -19.22 19.91
N ARG A 14 25.25 -19.72 19.04
CA ARG A 14 25.22 -19.45 17.60
C ARG A 14 24.46 -20.57 16.91
N GLN A 15 23.52 -20.20 16.07
CA GLN A 15 22.73 -21.11 15.24
C GLN A 15 23.14 -20.95 13.78
N GLU A 16 23.11 -22.01 12.99
CA GLU A 16 23.33 -21.97 11.54
C GLU A 16 21.99 -22.14 10.81
N THR A 17 21.86 -21.48 9.66
CA THR A 17 20.73 -21.64 8.74
C THR A 17 21.19 -21.48 7.29
N GLU A 18 20.48 -22.09 6.35
CA GLU A 18 20.77 -21.87 4.92
C GLU A 18 20.29 -20.48 4.47
N VAL A 19 19.07 -20.09 4.86
CA VAL A 19 18.47 -18.79 4.48
C VAL A 19 17.94 -18.09 5.73
N ALA A 20 18.57 -16.98 6.08
CA ALA A 20 18.04 -16.04 7.08
C ALA A 20 17.17 -14.99 6.39
N ILE A 21 16.03 -14.63 6.97
CA ILE A 21 15.15 -13.57 6.47
C ILE A 21 14.87 -12.58 7.58
N ILE A 22 15.16 -11.31 7.36
CA ILE A 22 14.94 -10.25 8.34
C ILE A 22 13.64 -9.51 7.98
N GLY A 23 12.60 -9.69 8.80
CA GLY A 23 11.28 -9.07 8.63
C GLY A 23 10.22 -10.03 8.10
N GLY A 24 9.14 -10.17 8.87
CA GLY A 24 8.00 -11.08 8.62
C GLY A 24 6.83 -10.41 7.89
N GLY A 25 7.07 -9.32 7.15
CA GLY A 25 6.09 -8.68 6.28
C GLY A 25 5.76 -9.48 5.01
N PRO A 26 4.91 -8.94 4.11
CA PRO A 26 4.47 -9.64 2.89
C PRO A 26 5.61 -10.15 1.99
N GLY A 27 6.73 -9.42 1.91
CA GLY A 27 7.91 -9.90 1.20
C GLY A 27 8.57 -11.06 1.93
N GLY A 28 8.83 -10.88 3.25
CA GLY A 28 9.62 -11.83 4.03
C GLY A 28 8.92 -13.17 4.28
N TYR A 29 7.66 -13.17 4.75
CA TYR A 29 6.98 -14.45 4.99
C TYR A 29 6.72 -15.22 3.68
N ILE A 30 6.46 -14.52 2.56
CA ILE A 30 6.29 -15.18 1.26
C ILE A 30 7.62 -15.73 0.75
N ALA A 31 8.73 -15.00 0.92
CA ALA A 31 10.06 -15.51 0.60
C ALA A 31 10.39 -16.75 1.43
N ALA A 32 10.06 -16.73 2.75
CA ALA A 32 10.26 -17.86 3.64
C ALA A 32 9.48 -19.10 3.20
N LEU A 33 8.18 -18.95 2.93
CA LEU A 33 7.33 -20.04 2.44
C LEU A 33 7.86 -20.60 1.12
N ARG A 34 8.22 -19.73 0.17
CA ARG A 34 8.71 -20.17 -1.14
C ARG A 34 10.08 -20.86 -1.05
N ALA A 35 11.00 -20.34 -0.24
CA ALA A 35 12.31 -20.97 -0.03
C ALA A 35 12.16 -22.36 0.62
N ALA A 36 11.29 -22.48 1.64
CA ALA A 36 11.00 -23.77 2.28
C ALA A 36 10.35 -24.77 1.30
N ASP A 37 9.40 -24.32 0.44
CA ASP A 37 8.79 -25.15 -0.60
C ASP A 37 9.85 -25.64 -1.63
N LEU A 38 10.98 -24.93 -1.76
CA LEU A 38 12.11 -25.29 -2.60
C LEU A 38 13.19 -26.09 -1.85
N GLY A 39 12.87 -26.58 -0.64
CA GLY A 39 13.73 -27.46 0.14
C GLY A 39 14.85 -26.76 0.90
N LYS A 40 14.77 -25.45 1.10
CA LYS A 40 15.74 -24.67 1.88
C LYS A 40 15.43 -24.70 3.36
N GLU A 41 16.46 -24.74 4.20
CA GLU A 41 16.34 -24.49 5.65
C GLU A 41 16.24 -22.97 5.86
N VAL A 42 15.14 -22.52 6.48
CA VAL A 42 14.80 -21.09 6.58
C VAL A 42 14.57 -20.69 8.03
N THR A 43 15.25 -19.63 8.43
CA THR A 43 14.99 -18.93 9.70
C THR A 43 14.50 -17.52 9.40
N LEU A 44 13.26 -17.21 9.83
CA LEU A 44 12.64 -15.88 9.73
C LEU A 44 12.80 -15.15 11.06
N ILE A 45 13.30 -13.93 11.04
CA ILE A 45 13.52 -13.09 12.22
C ILE A 45 12.61 -11.87 12.14
N ASP A 46 11.78 -11.64 13.17
CA ASP A 46 10.95 -10.44 13.31
C ASP A 46 10.78 -10.09 14.79
N GLU A 47 10.86 -8.81 15.14
CA GLU A 47 10.71 -8.36 16.54
C GLU A 47 9.26 -8.35 17.04
N ARG A 48 8.28 -8.42 16.13
CA ARG A 48 6.87 -8.33 16.45
C ARG A 48 6.34 -9.62 17.07
N GLU A 49 5.20 -9.50 17.77
CA GLU A 49 4.49 -10.65 18.36
C GLU A 49 3.69 -11.46 17.35
N GLN A 50 3.43 -10.88 16.17
CA GLN A 50 2.68 -11.51 15.09
C GLN A 50 3.37 -11.21 13.76
N LEU A 51 3.32 -12.17 12.85
CA LEU A 51 3.82 -12.02 11.49
C LEU A 51 2.76 -11.38 10.56
N GLY A 52 3.23 -10.81 9.46
CA GLY A 52 2.39 -10.11 8.48
C GLY A 52 2.83 -8.67 8.21
N GLY A 53 3.74 -8.14 9.05
CA GLY A 53 4.31 -6.80 8.91
C GLY A 53 3.28 -5.69 8.95
N VAL A 54 3.68 -4.51 8.49
CA VAL A 54 2.81 -3.31 8.49
C VAL A 54 1.53 -3.54 7.69
N CYS A 55 1.62 -4.15 6.52
CA CYS A 55 0.45 -4.32 5.65
C CYS A 55 -0.69 -5.10 6.34
N LEU A 56 -0.38 -6.26 6.94
CA LEU A 56 -1.39 -7.09 7.58
C LEU A 56 -1.84 -6.53 8.92
N LEU A 57 -0.89 -6.05 9.74
CA LEU A 57 -1.16 -5.72 11.15
C LEU A 57 -1.64 -4.29 11.36
N GLU A 58 -1.12 -3.32 10.57
CA GLU A 58 -1.25 -1.88 10.84
C GLU A 58 -1.48 -1.05 9.56
N GLY A 59 -1.86 -1.67 8.46
CA GLY A 59 -1.97 -0.99 7.17
C GLY A 59 -3.15 -1.48 6.33
N CYS A 60 -2.84 -2.27 5.29
CA CYS A 60 -3.80 -2.65 4.25
C CYS A 60 -5.03 -3.38 4.80
N ILE A 61 -4.84 -4.37 5.67
CA ILE A 61 -5.96 -5.19 6.14
C ILE A 61 -6.89 -4.39 7.07
N PRO A 62 -6.41 -3.75 8.14
CA PRO A 62 -7.29 -2.95 8.96
C PRO A 62 -7.93 -1.79 8.18
N SER A 63 -7.22 -1.12 7.26
CA SER A 63 -7.83 -0.03 6.49
C SER A 63 -8.96 -0.52 5.60
N LYS A 64 -8.79 -1.63 4.88
CA LYS A 64 -9.83 -2.19 3.99
C LYS A 64 -11.02 -2.73 4.77
N THR A 65 -10.78 -3.28 5.96
CA THR A 65 -11.86 -3.69 6.87
C THR A 65 -12.73 -2.50 7.28
N LEU A 66 -12.10 -1.35 7.60
CA LEU A 66 -12.82 -0.12 7.95
C LEU A 66 -13.52 0.52 6.74
N ILE A 67 -12.87 0.54 5.57
CA ILE A 67 -13.47 1.02 4.32
C ILE A 67 -14.73 0.21 4.02
N SER A 68 -14.68 -1.12 4.08
CA SER A 68 -15.85 -1.98 3.83
C SER A 68 -16.99 -1.70 4.82
N ALA A 69 -16.70 -1.42 6.09
CA ALA A 69 -17.73 -1.01 7.06
C ALA A 69 -18.37 0.33 6.68
N VAL A 70 -17.57 1.31 6.23
CA VAL A 70 -18.07 2.62 5.80
C VAL A 70 -18.82 2.52 4.48
N GLU A 71 -18.46 1.61 3.58
CA GLU A 71 -19.23 1.34 2.35
C GLU A 71 -20.65 0.89 2.65
N VAL A 72 -20.87 0.07 3.68
CA VAL A 72 -22.22 -0.30 4.14
C VAL A 72 -23.01 0.93 4.58
N ILE A 73 -22.38 1.86 5.31
CA ILE A 73 -23.00 3.12 5.72
C ILE A 73 -23.40 3.96 4.49
N LYS A 74 -22.49 4.11 3.53
CA LYS A 74 -22.74 4.84 2.28
C LYS A 74 -23.84 4.19 1.44
N ALA A 75 -23.83 2.86 1.30
CA ALA A 75 -24.84 2.10 0.59
C ALA A 75 -26.23 2.30 1.22
N ALA A 76 -26.35 2.26 2.54
CA ALA A 76 -27.60 2.51 3.23
C ALA A 76 -28.10 3.96 3.05
N ARG A 77 -27.21 4.96 3.08
CA ARG A 77 -27.58 6.36 2.78
C ARG A 77 -28.04 6.54 1.33
N SER A 78 -27.42 5.85 0.37
CA SER A 78 -27.75 5.92 -1.05
C SER A 78 -28.99 5.11 -1.41
N ALA A 79 -29.45 4.21 -0.55
CA ALA A 79 -30.55 3.28 -0.84
C ALA A 79 -31.89 3.97 -1.16
N LYS A 80 -32.04 5.24 -0.78
CA LYS A 80 -33.21 6.07 -1.13
C LYS A 80 -33.47 6.15 -2.63
N GLN A 81 -32.40 6.10 -3.46
CA GLN A 81 -32.54 6.09 -4.93
C GLN A 81 -33.26 4.83 -5.46
N PHE A 82 -33.25 3.74 -4.69
CA PHE A 82 -33.92 2.49 -4.99
C PHE A 82 -35.28 2.38 -4.28
N GLY A 83 -35.75 3.43 -3.59
CA GLY A 83 -36.96 3.42 -2.79
C GLY A 83 -36.83 2.73 -1.43
N LEU A 84 -35.60 2.44 -0.99
CA LEU A 84 -35.33 1.82 0.30
C LEU A 84 -35.02 2.90 1.34
N SER A 85 -35.60 2.77 2.54
CA SER A 85 -35.38 3.68 3.67
C SER A 85 -34.91 2.89 4.89
N PHE A 86 -33.85 3.37 5.52
CA PHE A 86 -33.35 2.85 6.79
C PHE A 86 -33.58 3.87 7.89
N SER A 87 -33.78 3.39 9.13
CA SER A 87 -33.75 4.24 10.32
C SER A 87 -32.35 4.81 10.55
N GLU A 88 -32.24 5.75 11.48
CA GLU A 88 -30.94 6.33 11.86
C GLU A 88 -29.93 5.24 12.22
N MET A 89 -28.75 5.30 11.59
CA MET A 89 -27.70 4.33 11.82
C MET A 89 -26.89 4.74 13.06
N GLN A 90 -26.60 3.76 13.89
CA GLN A 90 -25.72 3.91 15.03
C GLN A 90 -24.47 3.07 14.81
N THR A 91 -23.29 3.61 15.10
CA THR A 91 -22.01 2.89 15.02
C THR A 91 -21.55 2.53 16.42
N ASP A 92 -21.44 1.23 16.70
CA ASP A 92 -20.76 0.72 17.90
C ASP A 92 -19.26 0.55 17.60
N LEU A 93 -18.47 1.51 18.06
CA LEU A 93 -17.01 1.51 17.84
C LEU A 93 -16.30 0.31 18.46
N LYS A 94 -16.83 -0.23 19.56
CA LYS A 94 -16.24 -1.41 20.20
C LYS A 94 -16.42 -2.64 19.32
N VAL A 95 -17.60 -2.82 18.75
CA VAL A 95 -17.88 -3.92 17.82
C VAL A 95 -17.06 -3.78 16.56
N LEU A 96 -16.97 -2.57 15.99
CA LEU A 96 -16.16 -2.31 14.77
C LEU A 96 -14.67 -2.61 15.00
N ARG A 97 -14.10 -2.16 16.14
CA ARG A 97 -12.70 -2.49 16.51
C ARG A 97 -12.50 -4.00 16.66
N ASN A 98 -13.35 -4.67 17.44
CA ASN A 98 -13.26 -6.11 17.65
C ASN A 98 -13.34 -6.89 16.31
N TRP A 99 -14.18 -6.44 15.39
CA TRP A 99 -14.25 -7.02 14.05
C TRP A 99 -12.93 -6.84 13.30
N THR A 100 -12.39 -5.64 13.26
CA THR A 100 -11.09 -5.34 12.62
C THR A 100 -9.97 -6.18 13.22
N ASP A 101 -9.87 -6.24 14.55
CA ASP A 101 -8.86 -7.03 15.26
C ASP A 101 -9.02 -8.53 14.97
N SER A 102 -10.25 -9.03 14.86
CA SER A 102 -10.52 -10.45 14.56
C SER A 102 -10.06 -10.82 13.15
N VAL A 103 -10.28 -9.95 12.16
CA VAL A 103 -9.81 -10.15 10.78
C VAL A 103 -8.28 -10.20 10.73
N VAL A 104 -7.63 -9.21 11.34
CA VAL A 104 -6.16 -9.11 11.40
C VAL A 104 -5.58 -10.34 12.10
N SER A 105 -6.07 -10.68 13.28
CA SER A 105 -5.57 -11.82 14.07
C SER A 105 -5.78 -13.17 13.37
N SER A 106 -6.92 -13.36 12.70
CA SER A 106 -7.19 -14.57 11.91
C SER A 106 -6.18 -14.75 10.78
N LEU A 107 -5.88 -13.68 10.05
CA LEU A 107 -4.91 -13.71 8.94
C LEU A 107 -3.48 -13.91 9.45
N ALA A 108 -3.08 -13.21 10.52
CA ALA A 108 -1.75 -13.39 11.14
C ALA A 108 -1.54 -14.83 11.63
N THR A 109 -2.54 -15.41 12.30
CA THR A 109 -2.53 -16.83 12.70
C THR A 109 -2.42 -17.75 11.48
N GLY A 110 -3.05 -17.39 10.37
CA GLY A 110 -2.94 -18.12 9.11
C GLY A 110 -1.51 -18.14 8.58
N VAL A 111 -0.82 -17.00 8.60
CA VAL A 111 0.59 -16.91 8.19
C VAL A 111 1.48 -17.77 9.07
N ASP A 112 1.34 -17.68 10.40
CA ASP A 112 2.11 -18.47 11.34
C ASP A 112 1.94 -19.98 11.08
N ARG A 113 0.70 -20.48 10.96
CA ARG A 113 0.41 -21.89 10.64
C ARG A 113 1.02 -22.35 9.33
N LEU A 114 1.07 -21.47 8.31
CA LEU A 114 1.68 -21.81 7.01
C LEU A 114 3.19 -21.99 7.14
N LEU A 115 3.86 -21.12 7.91
CA LEU A 115 5.30 -21.21 8.17
C LEU A 115 5.64 -22.47 8.98
N GLN A 116 4.92 -22.72 10.06
CA GLN A 116 5.10 -23.94 10.89
C GLN A 116 4.95 -25.23 10.08
N ARG A 117 3.93 -25.30 9.21
CA ARG A 117 3.70 -26.50 8.37
C ARG A 117 4.83 -26.78 7.38
N ARG A 118 5.60 -25.75 7.00
CA ARG A 118 6.74 -25.86 6.10
C ARG A 118 8.08 -25.95 6.82
N GLY A 119 8.06 -26.01 8.16
CA GLY A 119 9.26 -26.12 8.96
C GLY A 119 10.11 -24.86 8.98
N VAL A 120 9.53 -23.69 8.66
CA VAL A 120 10.21 -22.41 8.81
C VAL A 120 10.31 -22.10 10.28
N GLU A 121 11.53 -21.89 10.77
CA GLU A 121 11.76 -21.43 12.12
C GLU A 121 11.52 -19.93 12.21
N TRP A 122 10.69 -19.49 13.14
CA TRP A 122 10.50 -18.08 13.43
C TRP A 122 11.14 -17.74 14.78
N ILE A 123 12.13 -16.83 14.72
CA ILE A 123 12.79 -16.29 15.90
C ILE A 123 12.27 -14.87 16.13
N ARG A 124 11.71 -14.65 17.32
CA ARG A 124 11.32 -13.30 17.74
C ARG A 124 12.56 -12.55 18.25
N GLY A 125 12.91 -11.46 17.58
CA GLY A 125 14.06 -10.64 17.94
C GLY A 125 14.42 -9.63 16.87
N ARG A 126 15.31 -8.73 17.21
CA ARG A 126 15.86 -7.71 16.29
C ARG A 126 17.21 -8.16 15.77
N ALA A 127 17.35 -8.25 14.44
CA ALA A 127 18.59 -8.66 13.80
C ALA A 127 19.45 -7.47 13.39
N ARG A 128 20.79 -7.61 13.57
CA ARG A 128 21.81 -6.68 13.04
C ARG A 128 22.94 -7.47 12.41
N PHE A 129 23.47 -7.02 11.29
CA PHE A 129 24.61 -7.65 10.66
C PHE A 129 25.88 -7.49 11.52
N GLU A 130 26.49 -8.61 11.87
CA GLU A 130 27.85 -8.68 12.39
C GLU A 130 28.85 -8.73 11.24
N SER A 131 28.45 -9.35 10.13
CA SER A 131 29.24 -9.50 8.89
C SER A 131 28.32 -9.87 7.72
N ASN A 132 28.89 -10.05 6.53
CA ASN A 132 28.14 -10.60 5.37
C ASN A 132 27.62 -12.03 5.58
N ARG A 133 27.91 -12.71 6.71
CA ARG A 133 27.53 -14.11 6.97
C ARG A 133 26.96 -14.36 8.35
N ALA A 134 26.82 -13.32 9.17
CA ALA A 134 26.33 -13.47 10.53
C ALA A 134 25.47 -12.29 10.96
N LEU A 135 24.43 -12.61 11.73
CA LEU A 135 23.55 -11.68 12.41
C LEU A 135 23.71 -11.83 13.92
N ILE A 136 23.71 -10.72 14.63
CA ILE A 136 23.49 -10.64 16.08
C ILE A 136 21.99 -10.41 16.29
N LEU A 137 21.42 -11.13 17.27
CA LEU A 137 20.01 -11.00 17.63
C LEU A 137 19.86 -10.36 19.02
N GLU A 138 19.04 -9.32 19.09
CA GLU A 138 18.67 -8.66 20.33
C GLU A 138 17.24 -9.08 20.72
N GLY A 139 17.02 -9.39 22.00
CA GLY A 139 15.71 -9.79 22.51
C GLY A 139 15.26 -11.19 22.12
N ALA A 140 16.16 -12.04 21.65
CA ALA A 140 15.92 -13.44 21.29
C ALA A 140 16.67 -14.41 22.24
N ASP A 141 16.22 -15.66 22.27
CA ASP A 141 16.89 -16.74 23.03
C ASP A 141 18.22 -17.17 22.38
N VAL A 142 18.36 -16.93 21.07
CA VAL A 142 19.57 -17.17 20.27
C VAL A 142 20.33 -15.86 20.13
N GLY A 143 21.63 -15.83 20.45
CA GLY A 143 22.43 -14.61 20.42
C GLY A 143 22.93 -14.23 19.02
N ALA A 144 23.15 -15.21 18.13
CA ALA A 144 23.62 -14.97 16.77
C ALA A 144 23.21 -16.08 15.80
N ILE A 145 23.10 -15.74 14.53
CA ILE A 145 22.78 -16.67 13.43
C ILE A 145 23.88 -16.53 12.37
N GLU A 146 24.46 -17.67 11.98
CA GLU A 146 25.29 -17.78 10.78
C GLU A 146 24.42 -18.28 9.62
N PHE A 147 24.60 -17.71 8.43
CA PHE A 147 23.76 -18.02 7.28
C PHE A 147 24.58 -18.14 5.98
N ARG A 148 24.04 -18.89 5.02
CA ARG A 148 24.59 -18.92 3.65
C ARG A 148 24.05 -17.77 2.82
N HIS A 149 22.75 -17.48 2.93
CA HIS A 149 22.04 -16.41 2.25
C HIS A 149 21.20 -15.61 3.25
N CYS A 150 21.09 -14.30 3.05
CA CYS A 150 20.20 -13.48 3.85
C CYS A 150 19.32 -12.58 2.98
N ILE A 151 18.03 -12.48 3.31
CA ILE A 151 17.06 -11.61 2.65
C ILE A 151 16.68 -10.48 3.61
N ILE A 152 16.95 -9.25 3.21
CA ILE A 152 16.57 -8.04 3.95
C ILE A 152 15.15 -7.66 3.50
N ALA A 153 14.16 -7.88 4.36
CA ALA A 153 12.73 -7.61 4.14
C ALA A 153 12.14 -6.74 5.25
N THR A 154 12.94 -5.84 5.80
CA THR A 154 12.63 -5.02 7.00
C THR A 154 11.55 -3.96 6.77
N GLY A 155 11.13 -3.77 5.51
CA GLY A 155 10.00 -2.92 5.18
C GLY A 155 10.26 -1.43 5.38
N SER A 156 9.23 -0.70 5.77
CA SER A 156 9.26 0.74 5.94
C SER A 156 8.56 1.18 7.22
N ARG A 157 8.83 2.42 7.64
CA ARG A 157 8.17 3.09 8.75
C ARG A 157 7.59 4.43 8.33
N ILE A 158 6.68 4.95 9.13
CA ILE A 158 6.04 6.25 8.94
C ILE A 158 7.11 7.35 8.98
N LYS A 159 7.01 8.31 8.08
CA LYS A 159 7.80 9.53 8.09
C LYS A 159 7.17 10.52 9.06
N GLN A 160 7.88 10.81 10.15
CA GLN A 160 7.45 11.79 11.14
C GLN A 160 7.68 13.23 10.64
N LEU A 161 6.80 14.15 11.01
CA LEU A 161 7.03 15.57 10.84
C LEU A 161 7.71 16.13 12.10
N PRO A 162 8.82 16.87 11.98
CA PRO A 162 9.51 17.43 13.17
C PRO A 162 8.61 18.29 14.06
N LEU A 163 7.64 19.01 13.45
CA LEU A 163 6.71 19.87 14.18
C LEU A 163 5.66 19.11 15.02
N THR A 164 5.66 17.77 14.98
CA THR A 164 4.70 16.93 15.73
C THR A 164 5.35 16.02 16.76
N SER A 165 6.67 16.13 17.01
CA SER A 165 7.45 15.20 17.84
C SER A 165 6.93 15.02 19.26
N ASP A 166 6.39 16.07 19.88
CA ASP A 166 5.92 16.07 21.27
C ASP A 166 4.38 16.19 21.38
N LEU A 167 3.67 16.02 20.26
CA LEU A 167 2.22 16.18 20.20
C LEU A 167 1.51 14.84 20.05
N PRO A 168 0.34 14.63 20.71
CA PRO A 168 -0.44 13.41 20.57
C PRO A 168 -1.27 13.39 19.27
N VAL A 169 -0.63 13.72 18.16
CA VAL A 169 -1.22 13.58 16.83
C VAL A 169 -1.29 12.11 16.43
N TRP A 170 -2.20 11.79 15.54
CA TRP A 170 -2.26 10.44 14.98
C TRP A 170 -1.39 10.30 13.76
N TYR A 171 -0.84 9.11 13.61
CA TYR A 171 -0.37 8.55 12.36
C TYR A 171 -1.34 7.45 11.92
N SER A 172 -1.06 6.79 10.79
CA SER A 172 -1.96 5.76 10.26
C SER A 172 -2.20 4.61 11.24
N SER A 173 -1.19 4.22 12.02
CA SER A 173 -1.30 3.14 13.02
C SER A 173 -2.28 3.47 14.16
N GLU A 174 -2.28 4.71 14.64
CA GLU A 174 -3.23 5.18 15.66
C GLU A 174 -4.63 5.35 15.08
N ALA A 175 -4.73 5.99 13.89
CA ALA A 175 -6.00 6.23 13.22
C ALA A 175 -6.74 4.92 12.87
N LEU A 176 -6.02 3.88 12.47
CA LEU A 176 -6.61 2.56 12.16
C LEU A 176 -7.21 1.84 13.36
N LYS A 177 -6.80 2.18 14.58
CA LYS A 177 -7.40 1.66 15.82
C LYS A 177 -8.73 2.29 16.15
N ILE A 178 -9.12 3.37 15.48
CA ILE A 178 -10.32 4.19 15.72
C ILE A 178 -10.53 4.41 17.23
N PRO A 179 -9.63 5.11 17.92
CA PRO A 179 -9.78 5.33 19.37
C PRO A 179 -11.05 6.12 19.69
N GLU A 180 -11.42 7.03 18.79
CA GLU A 180 -12.65 7.85 18.84
C GLU A 180 -13.04 8.32 17.44
N ILE A 181 -14.21 8.94 17.29
CA ILE A 181 -14.58 9.69 16.09
C ILE A 181 -14.46 11.18 16.46
N PRO A 182 -13.37 11.88 16.06
CA PRO A 182 -13.20 13.29 16.38
C PRO A 182 -14.24 14.14 15.66
N GLN A 183 -14.69 15.22 16.30
CA GLN A 183 -15.65 16.14 15.69
C GLN A 183 -15.08 16.78 14.41
N SER A 184 -13.79 17.16 14.44
CA SER A 184 -13.05 17.68 13.30
C SER A 184 -11.67 17.03 13.22
N LEU A 185 -11.28 16.59 12.01
CA LEU A 185 -10.03 15.91 11.73
C LEU A 185 -9.27 16.66 10.65
N LEU A 186 -8.06 17.11 10.97
CA LEU A 186 -7.13 17.59 9.96
C LEU A 186 -6.27 16.42 9.47
N ILE A 187 -6.17 16.27 8.16
CA ILE A 187 -5.25 15.32 7.51
C ILE A 187 -4.12 16.11 6.85
N VAL A 188 -2.90 15.81 7.25
CA VAL A 188 -1.69 16.38 6.65
C VAL A 188 -1.10 15.36 5.68
N GLY A 189 -1.29 15.60 4.38
CA GLY A 189 -0.87 14.76 3.27
C GLY A 189 -2.05 14.20 2.47
N GLY A 190 -2.10 14.53 1.17
CA GLY A 190 -3.13 14.13 0.21
C GLY A 190 -2.79 12.86 -0.58
N GLY A 191 -1.96 11.97 -0.01
CA GLY A 191 -1.68 10.64 -0.56
C GLY A 191 -2.78 9.63 -0.23
N TYR A 192 -2.66 8.40 -0.75
CA TYR A 192 -3.69 7.34 -0.59
C TYR A 192 -4.04 7.05 0.87
N ILE A 193 -3.06 7.02 1.80
CA ILE A 193 -3.32 6.78 3.24
C ILE A 193 -4.22 7.87 3.82
N GLY A 194 -3.90 9.14 3.54
CA GLY A 194 -4.66 10.28 4.04
C GLY A 194 -6.08 10.30 3.50
N LEU A 195 -6.26 10.02 2.21
CA LEU A 195 -7.58 10.06 1.57
C LEU A 195 -8.45 8.87 1.96
N GLU A 196 -7.90 7.65 2.03
CA GLU A 196 -8.63 6.45 2.49
C GLU A 196 -9.13 6.65 3.92
N LEU A 197 -8.24 7.04 4.85
CA LEU A 197 -8.62 7.29 6.24
C LEU A 197 -9.54 8.51 6.37
N GLY A 198 -9.32 9.55 5.55
CA GLY A 198 -10.21 10.70 5.48
C GLY A 198 -11.64 10.33 5.16
N GLN A 199 -11.84 9.47 4.15
CA GLN A 199 -13.18 8.99 3.81
C GLN A 199 -13.76 8.04 4.86
N VAL A 200 -12.91 7.25 5.55
CA VAL A 200 -13.37 6.44 6.69
C VAL A 200 -13.91 7.34 7.79
N TYR A 201 -13.16 8.33 8.24
CA TYR A 201 -13.59 9.21 9.32
C TYR A 201 -14.75 10.12 8.92
N ALA A 202 -14.78 10.62 7.68
CA ALA A 202 -15.93 11.37 7.16
C ALA A 202 -17.20 10.51 7.11
N GLY A 203 -17.07 9.25 6.67
CA GLY A 203 -18.17 8.28 6.66
C GLY A 203 -18.73 7.98 8.04
N LEU A 204 -17.85 7.96 9.06
CA LEU A 204 -18.20 7.78 10.47
C LEU A 204 -18.74 9.06 11.12
N GLY A 205 -18.61 10.24 10.49
CA GLY A 205 -19.21 11.49 10.96
C GLY A 205 -18.27 12.62 11.33
N SER A 206 -16.95 12.47 11.17
CA SER A 206 -16.00 13.56 11.37
C SER A 206 -16.08 14.60 10.25
N ARG A 207 -15.92 15.88 10.57
CA ARG A 207 -15.64 16.94 9.60
C ARG A 207 -14.15 16.86 9.24
N VAL A 208 -13.84 16.54 7.99
CA VAL A 208 -12.47 16.28 7.54
C VAL A 208 -11.96 17.43 6.70
N THR A 209 -10.77 17.94 7.03
CA THR A 209 -9.99 18.86 6.20
C THR A 209 -8.70 18.19 5.79
N THR A 210 -8.34 18.23 4.50
CA THR A 210 -7.08 17.71 3.98
C THR A 210 -6.17 18.84 3.52
N VAL A 211 -4.90 18.81 3.93
CA VAL A 211 -3.85 19.75 3.50
C VAL A 211 -2.79 18.98 2.72
N GLU A 212 -2.53 19.43 1.48
CA GLU A 212 -1.50 18.86 0.60
C GLU A 212 -0.54 19.95 0.12
N LEU A 213 0.76 19.66 0.22
CA LEU A 213 1.82 20.57 -0.18
C LEU A 213 1.89 20.79 -1.70
N PHE A 214 1.58 19.74 -2.46
CA PHE A 214 1.63 19.76 -3.91
C PHE A 214 0.32 20.28 -4.52
N PRO A 215 0.33 20.68 -5.83
CA PRO A 215 -0.86 21.22 -6.49
C PRO A 215 -1.98 20.20 -6.72
N HIS A 216 -1.69 18.92 -6.61
CA HIS A 216 -2.65 17.83 -6.82
C HIS A 216 -2.56 16.79 -5.72
N LEU A 217 -3.67 16.13 -5.41
CA LEU A 217 -3.70 14.92 -4.60
C LEU A 217 -3.13 13.75 -5.41
N LEU A 218 -2.73 12.67 -4.75
CA LEU A 218 -2.30 11.40 -5.39
C LEU A 218 -1.31 11.58 -6.52
N MET A 219 -0.20 12.26 -6.27
CA MET A 219 0.83 12.63 -7.27
C MET A 219 1.32 11.48 -8.19
N GLY A 220 1.04 10.21 -7.86
CA GLY A 220 1.37 9.03 -8.68
C GLY A 220 0.35 8.70 -9.78
N ALA A 221 -0.89 9.18 -9.68
CA ALA A 221 -1.96 8.91 -10.64
C ALA A 221 -2.09 10.04 -11.68
N ASP A 222 -2.73 9.75 -12.80
CA ASP A 222 -3.10 10.78 -13.77
C ASP A 222 -4.18 11.71 -13.22
N HIS A 223 -4.08 12.99 -13.54
CA HIS A 223 -4.94 14.04 -12.99
C HIS A 223 -6.43 13.82 -13.32
N ASP A 224 -6.76 13.33 -14.51
CA ASP A 224 -8.14 13.08 -14.93
C ASP A 224 -8.83 12.01 -14.07
N LEU A 225 -8.08 11.01 -13.59
CA LEU A 225 -8.58 10.02 -12.62
C LEU A 225 -8.79 10.66 -11.25
N VAL A 226 -7.83 11.47 -10.81
CA VAL A 226 -7.86 12.15 -9.50
C VAL A 226 -8.98 13.18 -9.43
N ASP A 227 -9.26 13.91 -10.52
CA ASP A 227 -10.30 14.93 -10.58
C ASP A 227 -11.70 14.37 -10.30
N VAL A 228 -11.97 13.12 -10.70
CA VAL A 228 -13.23 12.43 -10.37
C VAL A 228 -13.33 12.20 -8.87
N LEU A 229 -12.25 11.71 -8.25
CA LEU A 229 -12.22 11.50 -6.80
C LEU A 229 -12.33 12.82 -6.03
N VAL A 230 -11.61 13.87 -6.47
CA VAL A 230 -11.64 15.20 -5.83
C VAL A 230 -13.06 15.74 -5.74
N LYS A 231 -13.87 15.61 -6.79
CA LYS A 231 -15.29 16.02 -6.76
C LYS A 231 -16.06 15.33 -5.66
N THR A 232 -15.89 14.01 -5.53
CA THR A 232 -16.56 13.26 -4.45
C THR A 232 -16.01 13.64 -3.06
N CYS A 233 -14.71 13.84 -2.94
CA CYS A 233 -14.13 14.30 -1.68
C CYS A 233 -14.60 15.71 -1.28
N GLN A 234 -14.81 16.61 -2.23
CA GLN A 234 -15.38 17.95 -1.96
C GLN A 234 -16.81 17.90 -1.41
N GLU A 235 -17.57 16.86 -1.73
CA GLU A 235 -18.90 16.64 -1.15
C GLU A 235 -18.86 16.03 0.25
N GLN A 236 -17.79 15.31 0.58
CA GLN A 236 -17.63 14.56 1.83
C GLN A 236 -16.77 15.28 2.88
N PHE A 237 -15.80 16.05 2.45
CA PHE A 237 -14.84 16.75 3.30
C PHE A 237 -15.26 18.22 3.49
N GLU A 238 -14.90 18.77 4.62
CA GLU A 238 -15.12 20.20 4.91
C GLU A 238 -14.26 21.08 3.99
N ALA A 239 -12.99 20.67 3.76
CA ALA A 239 -12.09 21.37 2.85
C ALA A 239 -10.97 20.46 2.31
N ILE A 240 -10.48 20.79 1.10
CA ILE A 240 -9.27 20.24 0.48
C ILE A 240 -8.37 21.40 0.11
N LEU A 241 -7.26 21.56 0.81
CA LEU A 241 -6.29 22.64 0.64
C LEU A 241 -5.04 22.09 -0.03
N VAL A 242 -4.95 22.20 -1.34
CA VAL A 242 -3.72 21.91 -2.12
C VAL A 242 -2.81 23.13 -2.16
N GLU A 243 -1.55 22.96 -2.57
CA GLU A 243 -0.52 24.02 -2.52
C GLU A 243 -0.46 24.68 -1.13
N SER A 244 -0.55 23.86 -0.10
CA SER A 244 -0.72 24.32 1.28
C SER A 244 0.23 23.60 2.22
N LYS A 245 0.78 24.36 3.16
CA LYS A 245 1.77 23.87 4.11
C LYS A 245 1.31 24.10 5.54
N VAL A 246 1.30 23.05 6.34
CA VAL A 246 1.16 23.19 7.79
C VAL A 246 2.48 23.73 8.36
N VAL A 247 2.44 24.90 9.01
CA VAL A 247 3.61 25.58 9.56
C VAL A 247 3.76 25.40 11.06
N SER A 248 2.65 25.36 11.81
CA SER A 248 2.67 25.01 13.23
C SER A 248 1.45 24.20 13.63
N ILE A 249 1.63 23.38 14.66
CA ILE A 249 0.57 22.67 15.36
C ILE A 249 0.84 22.89 16.85
N GLU A 250 -0.14 23.41 17.57
CA GLU A 250 -0.04 23.69 18.99
C GLU A 250 -1.22 23.02 19.70
N LYS A 251 -0.98 22.50 20.92
CA LYS A 251 -2.06 21.94 21.72
C LYS A 251 -2.96 23.06 22.24
N SER A 252 -4.27 22.90 22.09
CA SER A 252 -5.29 23.81 22.64
C SER A 252 -6.21 23.09 23.62
N SER A 253 -7.13 23.81 24.24
CA SER A 253 -8.16 23.24 25.12
C SER A 253 -9.18 22.38 24.37
N ALA A 254 -9.38 22.62 23.07
CA ALA A 254 -10.32 21.92 22.20
C ALA A 254 -9.66 20.85 21.30
N GLY A 255 -8.32 20.68 21.38
CA GLY A 255 -7.54 19.77 20.57
C GLY A 255 -6.25 20.40 20.08
N PHE A 256 -6.22 20.89 18.84
CA PHE A 256 -5.04 21.45 18.20
C PHE A 256 -5.37 22.74 17.46
N LEU A 257 -4.62 23.80 17.74
CA LEU A 257 -4.58 25.02 16.92
C LEU A 257 -3.53 24.80 15.82
N VAL A 258 -3.94 24.88 14.56
CA VAL A 258 -3.07 24.63 13.41
C VAL A 258 -2.98 25.87 12.56
N THR A 259 -1.73 26.25 12.20
CA THR A 259 -1.44 27.33 11.25
C THR A 259 -1.10 26.73 9.90
N ILE A 260 -1.80 27.15 8.86
CA ILE A 260 -1.66 26.68 7.49
C ILE A 260 -1.33 27.87 6.59
N GLU A 261 -0.27 27.77 5.81
CA GLU A 261 -0.02 28.65 4.67
C GLU A 261 -0.73 28.09 3.44
N HIS A 262 -1.66 28.85 2.87
CA HIS A 262 -2.43 28.49 1.69
C HIS A 262 -2.41 29.65 0.69
N LYS A 263 -1.77 29.46 -0.48
CA LYS A 263 -1.72 30.45 -1.57
C LYS A 263 -1.29 31.86 -1.13
N GLY A 264 -0.35 31.94 -0.19
CA GLY A 264 0.20 33.19 0.35
C GLY A 264 -0.59 33.81 1.50
N GLU A 265 -1.69 33.19 1.91
CA GLU A 265 -2.47 33.57 3.09
C GLU A 265 -2.19 32.62 4.25
N THR A 266 -2.30 33.13 5.46
CA THR A 266 -2.17 32.33 6.69
C THR A 266 -3.56 32.06 7.27
N ILE A 267 -3.87 30.78 7.44
CA ILE A 267 -5.13 30.30 8.03
C ILE A 267 -4.82 29.75 9.43
N HIS A 268 -5.59 30.16 10.43
CA HIS A 268 -5.57 29.58 11.78
C HIS A 268 -6.88 28.83 12.02
N SER A 269 -6.81 27.55 12.34
CA SER A 269 -7.99 26.72 12.57
C SER A 269 -7.79 25.74 13.71
N GLU A 270 -8.85 25.46 14.45
CA GLU A 270 -8.86 24.43 15.50
C GLU A 270 -9.43 23.11 14.98
N TYR A 271 -8.77 22.03 15.34
CA TYR A 271 -9.18 20.67 15.05
C TYR A 271 -9.17 19.81 16.30
N SER A 272 -10.17 18.92 16.43
CA SER A 272 -10.22 17.98 17.56
C SER A 272 -9.06 16.99 17.48
N GLN A 273 -8.64 16.60 16.26
CA GLN A 273 -7.50 15.71 16.04
C GLN A 273 -6.77 16.03 14.74
N VAL A 274 -5.49 15.65 14.67
CA VAL A 274 -4.63 15.78 13.50
C VAL A 274 -4.08 14.41 13.13
N LEU A 275 -4.25 14.01 11.87
CA LEU A 275 -3.66 12.81 11.26
C LEU A 275 -2.53 13.21 10.32
N VAL A 276 -1.32 12.68 10.56
CA VAL A 276 -0.15 12.92 9.71
C VAL A 276 0.07 11.73 8.79
N ALA A 277 -0.03 11.96 7.48
CA ALA A 277 0.06 10.94 6.42
C ALA A 277 1.02 11.39 5.28
N VAL A 278 2.22 11.86 5.63
CA VAL A 278 3.22 12.46 4.71
C VAL A 278 4.20 11.45 4.10
N GLY A 279 3.85 10.18 4.12
CA GLY A 279 4.60 9.11 3.47
C GLY A 279 5.41 8.24 4.44
N ARG A 280 6.27 7.40 3.85
CA ARG A 280 7.03 6.37 4.54
C ARG A 280 8.51 6.46 4.16
N ARG A 281 9.38 5.83 4.95
CA ARG A 281 10.81 5.68 4.67
C ARG A 281 11.25 4.24 4.92
N PRO A 282 12.26 3.72 4.16
CA PRO A 282 12.74 2.36 4.33
C PRO A 282 13.39 2.15 5.70
N ASN A 283 13.32 0.92 6.21
CA ASN A 283 13.95 0.50 7.47
C ASN A 283 15.32 -0.08 7.19
N THR A 284 16.29 0.77 6.93
CA THR A 284 17.69 0.41 6.65
C THR A 284 18.66 0.95 7.70
N ASP A 285 18.19 1.82 8.60
CA ASP A 285 18.97 2.29 9.74
C ASP A 285 19.10 1.17 10.78
N ASP A 286 20.18 1.20 11.55
CA ASP A 286 20.45 0.30 12.69
C ASP A 286 20.44 -1.20 12.35
N LEU A 287 20.63 -1.55 11.09
CA LEU A 287 20.78 -2.94 10.65
C LEU A 287 22.21 -3.46 10.72
N GLY A 288 23.19 -2.60 11.02
CA GLY A 288 24.62 -2.98 10.98
C GLY A 288 25.12 -3.12 9.54
N LEU A 289 24.55 -2.40 8.56
CA LEU A 289 24.96 -2.46 7.15
C LEU A 289 26.40 -2.02 6.94
N GLU A 290 26.94 -1.20 7.82
CA GLU A 290 28.36 -0.81 7.88
C GLU A 290 29.32 -2.00 8.02
N ASN A 291 28.84 -3.13 8.52
CA ASN A 291 29.59 -4.39 8.62
C ASN A 291 29.46 -5.26 7.35
N THR A 292 28.81 -4.73 6.32
CA THR A 292 28.57 -5.39 5.04
C THR A 292 29.09 -4.55 3.88
N SER A 293 28.96 -5.03 2.65
CA SER A 293 29.29 -4.26 1.44
C SER A 293 28.09 -3.43 0.93
N ILE A 294 27.02 -3.33 1.72
CA ILE A 294 25.79 -2.63 1.33
C ILE A 294 25.83 -1.19 1.83
N THR A 295 25.64 -0.25 0.91
CA THR A 295 25.45 1.17 1.24
C THR A 295 24.10 1.63 0.69
N PRO A 296 23.14 1.97 1.56
CA PRO A 296 21.88 2.56 1.10
C PRO A 296 22.11 3.89 0.38
N ASP A 297 21.22 4.22 -0.55
CA ASP A 297 21.26 5.52 -1.23
C ASP A 297 20.83 6.66 -0.28
N ARG A 298 20.87 7.91 -0.80
CA ARG A 298 20.50 9.12 -0.02
C ARG A 298 19.05 9.11 0.53
N HIS A 299 18.19 8.25 0.00
CA HIS A 299 16.81 8.09 0.44
C HIS A 299 16.63 6.87 1.36
N GLY A 300 17.70 6.14 1.62
CA GLY A 300 17.73 4.97 2.48
C GLY A 300 17.40 3.65 1.76
N PHE A 301 17.29 3.61 0.42
CA PHE A 301 17.02 2.37 -0.32
C PHE A 301 18.30 1.57 -0.59
N ILE A 302 18.17 0.26 -0.50
CA ILE A 302 19.20 -0.70 -0.91
C ILE A 302 19.03 -0.99 -2.40
N GLN A 303 20.06 -0.71 -3.19
CA GLN A 303 20.06 -0.99 -4.63
C GLN A 303 20.21 -2.49 -4.86
N VAL A 304 19.41 -3.03 -5.78
CA VAL A 304 19.38 -4.45 -6.17
C VAL A 304 19.29 -4.60 -7.68
N ASP A 305 19.73 -5.76 -8.17
CA ASP A 305 19.50 -6.18 -9.56
C ASP A 305 18.10 -6.83 -9.72
N SER A 306 17.78 -7.30 -10.92
CA SER A 306 16.50 -7.99 -11.22
C SER A 306 16.33 -9.34 -10.50
N GLU A 307 17.38 -9.88 -9.92
CA GLU A 307 17.36 -11.09 -9.09
C GLU A 307 17.30 -10.77 -7.60
N GLY A 308 17.18 -9.50 -7.23
CA GLY A 308 17.16 -9.01 -5.85
C GLY A 308 18.52 -9.02 -5.15
N ARG A 309 19.65 -9.22 -5.89
CA ARG A 309 20.98 -9.23 -5.31
C ARG A 309 21.44 -7.82 -4.98
N THR A 310 22.07 -7.67 -3.84
CA THR A 310 22.74 -6.45 -3.43
C THR A 310 24.22 -6.43 -3.89
N ALA A 311 24.97 -5.42 -3.47
CA ALA A 311 26.42 -5.37 -3.67
C ALA A 311 27.18 -6.52 -2.97
N ALA A 312 26.59 -7.17 -1.98
CA ALA A 312 27.11 -8.36 -1.31
C ALA A 312 26.52 -9.63 -1.94
N PRO A 313 27.31 -10.57 -2.47
CA PRO A 313 26.81 -11.66 -3.32
C PRO A 313 25.80 -12.63 -2.68
N ASN A 314 25.78 -12.71 -1.36
CA ASN A 314 24.89 -13.59 -0.59
C ASN A 314 23.80 -12.83 0.18
N LEU A 315 23.74 -11.51 0.02
CA LEU A 315 22.71 -10.66 0.62
C LEU A 315 21.75 -10.16 -0.45
N TYR A 316 20.48 -10.31 -0.18
CA TYR A 316 19.37 -9.88 -1.04
C TYR A 316 18.52 -8.87 -0.30
N ALA A 317 17.81 -8.02 -1.04
CA ALA A 317 16.85 -7.09 -0.45
C ALA A 317 15.54 -7.06 -1.26
N ILE A 318 14.40 -6.93 -0.57
CA ILE A 318 13.07 -6.96 -1.17
C ILE A 318 12.11 -6.00 -0.46
N GLY A 319 11.05 -5.61 -1.16
CA GLY A 319 9.96 -4.81 -0.62
C GLY A 319 10.32 -3.33 -0.46
N ASP A 320 9.84 -2.73 0.63
CA ASP A 320 9.94 -1.28 0.84
C ASP A 320 11.37 -0.79 1.08
N VAL A 321 12.33 -1.66 1.30
CA VAL A 321 13.75 -1.29 1.43
C VAL A 321 14.47 -1.17 0.08
N THR A 322 13.83 -1.59 -1.01
CA THR A 322 14.34 -1.48 -2.39
C THR A 322 13.64 -0.35 -3.15
N PRO A 323 14.23 0.20 -4.21
CA PRO A 323 13.61 1.23 -5.03
C PRO A 323 12.26 0.79 -5.64
N GLY A 324 11.43 1.79 -5.98
CA GLY A 324 10.10 1.59 -6.56
C GLY A 324 8.97 1.79 -5.55
N PRO A 325 7.73 1.45 -5.92
CA PRO A 325 6.58 1.68 -5.06
C PRO A 325 6.58 0.75 -3.83
N MET A 326 6.26 1.33 -2.67
CA MET A 326 6.14 0.58 -1.40
C MET A 326 4.79 -0.16 -1.36
N LEU A 327 4.70 -1.28 -2.05
CA LEU A 327 3.47 -2.07 -2.22
C LEU A 327 3.68 -3.53 -1.80
N ALA A 328 2.73 -4.07 -1.06
CA ALA A 328 2.79 -5.43 -0.54
C ALA A 328 2.92 -6.49 -1.65
N HIS A 329 2.19 -6.34 -2.77
CA HIS A 329 2.23 -7.28 -3.90
C HIS A 329 3.55 -7.22 -4.68
N LYS A 330 4.21 -6.03 -4.78
CA LYS A 330 5.59 -5.92 -5.27
C LYS A 330 6.53 -6.74 -4.40
N ALA A 331 6.52 -6.50 -3.08
CA ALA A 331 7.33 -7.21 -2.11
C ALA A 331 7.11 -8.74 -2.16
N SER A 332 5.86 -9.17 -2.31
CA SER A 332 5.49 -10.59 -2.44
C SER A 332 6.07 -11.23 -3.70
N ARG A 333 6.06 -10.55 -4.84
CA ARG A 333 6.66 -11.04 -6.08
C ARG A 333 8.18 -11.09 -5.98
N GLU A 334 8.80 -10.03 -5.48
CA GLU A 334 10.26 -9.99 -5.22
C GLU A 334 10.69 -11.11 -4.28
N GLY A 335 9.92 -11.38 -3.21
CA GLY A 335 10.20 -12.48 -2.27
C GLY A 335 10.23 -13.84 -2.96
N LYS A 336 9.29 -14.12 -3.86
CA LYS A 336 9.27 -15.35 -4.65
C LYS A 336 10.49 -15.44 -5.58
N VAL A 337 10.82 -14.34 -6.28
CA VAL A 337 11.98 -14.28 -7.19
C VAL A 337 13.26 -14.60 -6.44
N VAL A 338 13.51 -13.91 -5.32
CA VAL A 338 14.73 -14.11 -4.53
C VAL A 338 14.83 -15.54 -3.98
N ALA A 339 13.73 -16.12 -3.49
CA ALA A 339 13.70 -17.49 -3.01
C ALA A 339 14.06 -18.49 -4.16
N GLU A 340 13.53 -18.26 -5.36
CA GLU A 340 13.81 -19.07 -6.55
C GLU A 340 15.28 -18.92 -7.00
N VAL A 341 15.83 -17.70 -6.98
CA VAL A 341 17.25 -17.43 -7.28
C VAL A 341 18.18 -18.12 -6.29
N ILE A 342 17.88 -18.06 -4.98
CA ILE A 342 18.64 -18.77 -3.94
C ILE A 342 18.60 -20.29 -4.15
N ALA A 343 17.47 -20.80 -4.63
CA ALA A 343 17.31 -22.21 -5.00
C ALA A 343 17.89 -22.56 -6.38
N GLN A 344 18.62 -21.64 -7.01
CA GLN A 344 19.26 -21.78 -8.32
C GLN A 344 18.29 -21.99 -9.51
N HIS A 345 17.05 -21.56 -9.35
CA HIS A 345 16.12 -21.45 -10.48
C HIS A 345 16.37 -20.16 -11.24
N LYS A 346 16.08 -20.18 -12.55
CA LYS A 346 16.08 -18.97 -13.37
C LYS A 346 14.82 -18.15 -13.03
N ALA A 347 15.00 -17.03 -12.36
CA ALA A 347 13.94 -16.11 -12.01
C ALA A 347 14.46 -14.68 -12.01
N ALA A 348 13.61 -13.74 -12.37
CA ALA A 348 13.90 -12.31 -12.33
C ALA A 348 12.63 -11.51 -12.02
N PHE A 349 12.81 -10.33 -11.42
CA PHE A 349 11.77 -9.34 -11.30
C PHE A 349 11.79 -8.48 -12.57
N ASP A 350 11.12 -8.98 -13.60
CA ASP A 350 11.05 -8.42 -14.94
C ASP A 350 9.61 -8.10 -15.36
N ASN A 351 8.73 -7.95 -14.37
CA ASN A 351 7.34 -7.61 -14.58
C ASN A 351 7.21 -6.27 -15.33
N ARG A 352 6.33 -6.22 -16.34
CA ARG A 352 6.09 -5.03 -17.16
C ARG A 352 5.31 -3.96 -16.41
N ALA A 353 4.48 -4.37 -15.46
CA ALA A 353 3.66 -3.45 -14.67
C ALA A 353 3.49 -3.90 -13.22
N ILE A 354 3.43 -2.92 -12.34
CA ILE A 354 3.04 -3.09 -10.94
C ILE A 354 1.76 -2.29 -10.76
N PRO A 355 0.60 -2.92 -10.54
CA PRO A 355 -0.65 -2.19 -10.36
C PRO A 355 -0.62 -1.37 -9.07
N ALA A 356 -1.14 -0.16 -9.14
CA ALA A 356 -1.38 0.69 -7.98
C ALA A 356 -2.89 0.85 -7.78
N VAL A 357 -3.33 0.84 -6.53
CA VAL A 357 -4.74 0.95 -6.16
C VAL A 357 -4.88 1.90 -4.98
N VAL A 358 -5.88 2.76 -5.06
CA VAL A 358 -6.34 3.64 -3.98
C VAL A 358 -7.79 3.26 -3.68
N TYR A 359 -8.04 2.79 -2.47
CA TYR A 359 -9.34 2.26 -2.03
C TYR A 359 -10.26 3.36 -1.49
N THR A 360 -10.24 4.49 -2.17
CA THR A 360 -11.21 5.57 -1.96
C THR A 360 -12.55 5.22 -2.61
N ASP A 361 -13.55 6.06 -2.45
CA ASP A 361 -14.83 5.95 -3.13
C ASP A 361 -15.08 7.26 -3.91
N PRO A 362 -15.00 7.23 -5.28
CA PRO A 362 -14.66 6.09 -6.12
C PRO A 362 -13.21 5.61 -5.94
N GLU A 363 -12.99 4.32 -6.21
CA GLU A 363 -11.64 3.73 -6.25
C GLU A 363 -10.87 4.26 -7.46
N ILE A 364 -9.53 4.36 -7.31
CA ILE A 364 -8.63 4.62 -8.44
C ILE A 364 -7.65 3.45 -8.55
N ALA A 365 -7.43 2.97 -9.78
CA ALA A 365 -6.40 1.98 -10.06
C ALA A 365 -5.69 2.27 -11.39
N TRP A 366 -4.39 1.95 -11.45
CA TRP A 366 -3.63 2.05 -12.69
C TRP A 366 -2.49 1.04 -12.73
N ALA A 367 -2.08 0.69 -13.94
CA ALA A 367 -0.94 -0.18 -14.20
C ALA A 367 -0.26 0.24 -15.52
N GLY A 368 1.06 0.07 -15.59
CA GLY A 368 1.85 0.46 -16.75
C GLY A 368 2.05 1.98 -16.87
N LEU A 369 2.19 2.46 -18.09
CA LEU A 369 2.50 3.85 -18.40
C LEU A 369 1.28 4.76 -18.16
N THR A 370 1.47 5.86 -17.43
CA THR A 370 0.48 6.92 -17.29
C THR A 370 0.61 7.94 -18.42
N GLU A 371 -0.45 8.71 -18.72
CA GLU A 371 -0.37 9.78 -19.71
C GLU A 371 0.68 10.81 -19.35
N ARG A 372 0.76 11.16 -18.08
CA ARG A 372 1.74 12.12 -17.57
C ARG A 372 3.18 11.62 -17.75
N GLU A 373 3.43 10.34 -17.52
CA GLU A 373 4.75 9.74 -17.77
C GLU A 373 5.06 9.68 -19.26
N ALA A 374 4.07 9.34 -20.09
CA ALA A 374 4.21 9.37 -21.55
C ALA A 374 4.58 10.77 -22.05
N GLU A 375 3.88 11.81 -21.58
CA GLU A 375 4.17 13.19 -21.92
C GLU A 375 5.58 13.60 -21.46
N ALA A 376 5.94 13.33 -20.21
CA ALA A 376 7.25 13.65 -19.64
C ALA A 376 8.41 12.97 -20.37
N GLN A 377 8.17 11.77 -20.92
CA GLN A 377 9.17 10.98 -21.67
C GLN A 377 9.10 11.22 -23.19
N GLY A 378 8.14 12.01 -23.68
CA GLY A 378 7.93 12.25 -25.11
C GLY A 378 7.43 11.02 -25.87
N ILE A 379 6.82 10.04 -25.19
CA ILE A 379 6.26 8.82 -25.79
C ILE A 379 4.89 9.16 -26.37
N LYS A 380 4.71 8.91 -27.67
CA LYS A 380 3.41 9.05 -28.32
C LYS A 380 2.51 7.87 -27.97
N VAL A 381 1.27 8.15 -27.60
CA VAL A 381 0.28 7.13 -27.26
C VAL A 381 -1.07 7.47 -27.92
N LYS A 382 -1.84 6.43 -28.25
CA LYS A 382 -3.28 6.52 -28.42
C LYS A 382 -3.93 6.36 -27.05
N VAL A 383 -5.01 7.11 -26.78
CA VAL A 383 -5.74 7.05 -25.52
C VAL A 383 -7.22 6.84 -25.81
N GLY A 384 -7.76 5.74 -25.32
CA GLY A 384 -9.21 5.48 -25.32
C GLY A 384 -9.77 5.66 -23.91
N ARG A 385 -10.89 6.39 -23.77
CA ARG A 385 -11.61 6.57 -22.50
C ARG A 385 -13.07 6.14 -22.66
N PHE A 386 -13.51 5.26 -21.81
CA PHE A 386 -14.91 4.85 -21.77
C PHE A 386 -15.54 5.17 -20.40
N PRO A 387 -16.59 6.01 -20.36
CA PRO A 387 -17.18 6.44 -19.10
C PRO A 387 -18.16 5.40 -18.55
N PHE A 388 -18.11 5.12 -17.26
CA PHE A 388 -19.05 4.19 -16.59
C PHE A 388 -20.52 4.59 -16.74
N ARG A 389 -20.84 5.87 -16.95
CA ARG A 389 -22.21 6.32 -17.22
C ARG A 389 -22.81 5.74 -18.51
N ALA A 390 -21.98 5.28 -19.45
CA ALA A 390 -22.44 4.61 -20.67
C ALA A 390 -22.61 3.10 -20.48
N LEU A 391 -22.13 2.55 -19.35
CA LEU A 391 -22.16 1.11 -19.08
C LEU A 391 -23.44 0.68 -18.35
N GLY A 392 -24.12 -0.34 -18.88
CA GLY A 392 -25.37 -0.85 -18.31
C GLY A 392 -25.24 -1.27 -16.84
N ARG A 393 -24.19 -2.03 -16.50
CA ARG A 393 -23.95 -2.50 -15.13
C ARG A 393 -23.73 -1.36 -14.14
N ALA A 394 -22.93 -0.38 -14.49
CA ALA A 394 -22.67 0.79 -13.63
C ALA A 394 -23.98 1.53 -13.30
N ARG A 395 -24.86 1.68 -14.29
CA ARG A 395 -26.18 2.30 -14.11
C ARG A 395 -27.10 1.48 -13.21
N THR A 396 -27.09 0.13 -13.34
CA THR A 396 -27.90 -0.72 -12.45
C THR A 396 -27.44 -0.69 -11.00
N LEU A 397 -26.16 -0.38 -10.77
CA LEU A 397 -25.59 -0.19 -9.43
C LEU A 397 -25.87 1.21 -8.85
N GLY A 398 -26.36 2.16 -9.68
CA GLY A 398 -26.42 3.57 -9.29
C GLY A 398 -25.04 4.22 -9.12
N ARG A 399 -23.99 3.65 -9.75
CA ARG A 399 -22.58 4.03 -9.65
C ARG A 399 -22.06 4.26 -11.06
N SER A 400 -22.23 5.47 -11.56
CA SER A 400 -21.88 5.81 -12.95
C SER A 400 -20.79 6.87 -13.05
N GLU A 401 -20.18 7.20 -11.95
CA GLU A 401 -19.02 8.09 -11.86
C GLU A 401 -17.76 7.43 -12.41
N GLY A 402 -16.92 8.23 -13.06
CA GLY A 402 -15.62 7.80 -13.53
C GLY A 402 -15.61 7.12 -14.90
N PHE A 403 -14.49 6.48 -15.20
CA PHE A 403 -14.20 5.90 -16.51
C PHE A 403 -13.02 4.91 -16.43
N VAL A 404 -12.87 4.11 -17.47
CA VAL A 404 -11.65 3.34 -17.78
C VAL A 404 -10.93 4.00 -18.93
N LYS A 405 -9.60 4.06 -18.88
CA LYS A 405 -8.75 4.48 -20.00
C LYS A 405 -7.68 3.44 -20.31
N ILE A 406 -7.35 3.33 -21.59
CA ILE A 406 -6.26 2.49 -22.10
C ILE A 406 -5.33 3.37 -22.92
N LEU A 407 -4.03 3.18 -22.72
CA LEU A 407 -2.97 3.78 -23.51
C LEU A 407 -2.35 2.69 -24.37
N SER A 408 -2.16 2.96 -25.67
CA SER A 408 -1.48 2.03 -26.58
C SER A 408 -0.44 2.73 -27.45
N GLU A 409 0.50 1.93 -27.95
CA GLU A 409 1.48 2.37 -28.94
C GLU A 409 0.76 2.65 -30.26
N PRO A 410 1.02 3.81 -30.95
CA PRO A 410 0.22 4.25 -32.08
C PRO A 410 0.24 3.37 -33.33
N VAL A 411 1.31 2.57 -33.53
CA VAL A 411 1.52 1.77 -34.75
C VAL A 411 1.13 0.31 -34.54
N THR A 412 1.56 -0.27 -33.42
CA THR A 412 1.39 -1.70 -33.12
C THR A 412 0.14 -1.99 -32.29
N ASP A 413 -0.50 -0.96 -31.78
CA ASP A 413 -1.62 -1.06 -30.84
C ASP A 413 -1.31 -1.82 -29.54
N LEU A 414 0.00 -2.04 -29.24
CA LEU A 414 0.44 -2.66 -27.99
C LEU A 414 -0.06 -1.84 -26.79
N VAL A 415 -0.71 -2.49 -25.84
CA VAL A 415 -1.17 -1.85 -24.60
C VAL A 415 0.04 -1.45 -23.74
N LEU A 416 0.14 -0.19 -23.39
CA LEU A 416 1.23 0.40 -22.59
C LEU A 416 0.79 0.79 -21.18
N GLY A 417 -0.49 1.07 -21.00
CA GLY A 417 -1.02 1.48 -19.71
C GLY A 417 -2.53 1.37 -19.63
N VAL A 418 -3.02 1.12 -18.42
CA VAL A 418 -4.45 1.09 -18.11
C VAL A 418 -4.66 1.90 -16.83
N GLY A 419 -5.65 2.79 -16.85
CA GLY A 419 -6.06 3.57 -15.69
C GLY A 419 -7.57 3.56 -15.54
N MET A 420 -8.07 3.61 -14.31
CA MET A 420 -9.50 3.65 -14.07
C MET A 420 -9.84 4.35 -12.76
N VAL A 421 -10.98 4.99 -12.75
CA VAL A 421 -11.59 5.55 -11.55
C VAL A 421 -13.08 5.22 -11.56
N GLY A 422 -13.56 4.59 -10.50
CA GLY A 422 -14.97 4.17 -10.42
C GLY A 422 -15.18 2.97 -9.51
N PRO A 423 -16.35 2.33 -9.58
CA PRO A 423 -16.67 1.19 -8.74
C PRO A 423 -15.80 -0.03 -9.09
N GLN A 424 -15.24 -0.67 -8.05
CA GLN A 424 -14.44 -1.89 -8.16
C GLN A 424 -13.20 -1.76 -9.08
N ALA A 425 -12.62 -0.58 -9.18
CA ALA A 425 -11.40 -0.37 -9.95
C ALA A 425 -10.24 -1.26 -9.44
N SER A 426 -10.20 -1.54 -8.14
CA SER A 426 -9.24 -2.44 -7.50
C SER A 426 -9.27 -3.88 -8.05
N GLU A 427 -10.44 -4.38 -8.39
CA GLU A 427 -10.61 -5.73 -8.95
C GLU A 427 -10.41 -5.72 -10.48
N LEU A 428 -10.94 -4.70 -11.14
CA LEU A 428 -10.88 -4.59 -12.61
C LEU A 428 -9.46 -4.39 -13.14
N ILE A 429 -8.57 -3.73 -12.40
CA ILE A 429 -7.20 -3.47 -12.84
C ILE A 429 -6.39 -4.76 -13.08
N ALA A 430 -6.80 -5.88 -12.51
CA ALA A 430 -6.13 -7.17 -12.68
C ALA A 430 -6.14 -7.62 -14.15
N GLU A 431 -7.23 -7.41 -14.89
CA GLU A 431 -7.31 -7.69 -16.33
C GLU A 431 -6.36 -6.78 -17.11
N GLY A 432 -6.36 -5.47 -16.85
CA GLY A 432 -5.42 -4.55 -17.47
C GLY A 432 -3.95 -4.89 -17.19
N THR A 433 -3.64 -5.29 -15.96
CA THR A 433 -2.30 -5.75 -15.59
C THR A 433 -1.89 -7.02 -16.35
N LEU A 434 -2.82 -7.99 -16.48
CA LEU A 434 -2.59 -9.21 -17.25
C LEU A 434 -2.34 -8.89 -18.73
N ALA A 435 -3.12 -7.98 -19.31
CA ALA A 435 -2.92 -7.55 -20.71
C ALA A 435 -1.53 -6.95 -20.92
N LEU A 436 -1.04 -6.11 -19.98
CA LEU A 436 0.31 -5.56 -20.02
C LEU A 436 1.38 -6.64 -19.93
N GLU A 437 1.28 -7.57 -18.98
CA GLU A 437 2.24 -8.66 -18.78
C GLU A 437 2.31 -9.59 -20.00
N MET A 438 1.16 -9.88 -20.64
CA MET A 438 1.07 -10.71 -21.83
C MET A 438 1.50 -9.98 -23.11
N GLY A 439 1.69 -8.67 -23.08
CA GLY A 439 1.97 -7.86 -24.27
C GLY A 439 0.81 -7.84 -25.25
N ALA A 440 -0.42 -7.76 -24.71
CA ALA A 440 -1.64 -7.70 -25.50
C ALA A 440 -1.73 -6.42 -26.32
N THR A 441 -2.40 -6.52 -27.46
CA THR A 441 -2.81 -5.39 -28.30
C THR A 441 -4.23 -4.94 -27.95
N LEU A 442 -4.66 -3.80 -28.48
CA LEU A 442 -6.08 -3.38 -28.39
C LEU A 442 -7.01 -4.45 -28.96
N GLU A 443 -6.61 -5.09 -30.09
CA GLU A 443 -7.41 -6.13 -30.73
C GLU A 443 -7.62 -7.33 -29.80
N ASP A 444 -6.57 -7.78 -29.09
CA ASP A 444 -6.68 -8.90 -28.15
C ASP A 444 -7.73 -8.65 -27.06
N ILE A 445 -7.84 -7.40 -26.57
CA ILE A 445 -8.85 -7.00 -25.60
C ILE A 445 -10.24 -6.93 -26.24
N MET A 446 -10.35 -6.32 -27.43
CA MET A 446 -11.60 -6.13 -28.15
C MET A 446 -12.27 -7.45 -28.58
N VAL A 447 -11.49 -8.48 -28.98
CA VAL A 447 -12.04 -9.79 -29.36
C VAL A 447 -12.30 -10.71 -28.17
N THR A 448 -11.83 -10.35 -26.98
CA THR A 448 -12.12 -11.09 -25.74
C THR A 448 -13.57 -10.89 -25.36
N ILE A 449 -14.32 -12.00 -25.23
CA ILE A 449 -15.74 -11.95 -24.86
C ILE A 449 -15.86 -11.61 -23.36
N HIS A 450 -16.42 -10.44 -23.07
CA HIS A 450 -16.75 -10.04 -21.71
C HIS A 450 -18.18 -10.45 -21.34
N PRO A 451 -18.42 -10.92 -20.10
CA PRO A 451 -19.79 -11.27 -19.68
C PRO A 451 -20.68 -10.03 -19.57
N HIS A 452 -21.92 -10.13 -19.99
CA HIS A 452 -22.91 -9.04 -19.96
C HIS A 452 -24.04 -9.30 -18.96
N PRO A 453 -24.46 -8.29 -18.13
CA PRO A 453 -23.83 -6.98 -17.95
C PRO A 453 -22.80 -7.00 -16.80
N THR A 454 -21.61 -6.50 -17.02
CA THR A 454 -20.54 -6.39 -16.00
C THR A 454 -19.80 -5.06 -16.09
N LEU A 455 -18.99 -4.76 -15.06
CA LEU A 455 -18.12 -3.58 -15.08
C LEU A 455 -16.86 -3.81 -15.96
N SER A 456 -16.44 -5.06 -16.15
CA SER A 456 -15.26 -5.38 -16.97
C SER A 456 -15.44 -5.05 -18.45
N GLU A 457 -16.68 -4.99 -18.96
CA GLU A 457 -16.96 -4.51 -20.32
C GLU A 457 -16.35 -3.13 -20.60
N ALA A 458 -16.16 -2.28 -19.57
CA ALA A 458 -15.58 -0.97 -19.73
C ALA A 458 -14.11 -1.00 -20.22
N ILE A 459 -13.38 -2.10 -19.98
CA ILE A 459 -12.01 -2.28 -20.47
C ILE A 459 -12.02 -2.55 -21.98
N MET A 460 -12.88 -3.44 -22.44
CA MET A 460 -13.09 -3.71 -23.87
C MET A 460 -13.54 -2.44 -24.62
N GLU A 461 -14.53 -1.75 -24.09
CA GLU A 461 -15.05 -0.51 -24.67
C GLU A 461 -13.96 0.60 -24.73
N ALA A 462 -13.10 0.71 -23.72
CA ALA A 462 -11.99 1.66 -23.74
C ALA A 462 -10.95 1.28 -24.83
N ALA A 463 -10.72 -0.01 -25.08
CA ALA A 463 -9.88 -0.48 -26.17
C ALA A 463 -10.48 -0.15 -27.54
N GLU A 464 -11.80 -0.33 -27.72
CA GLU A 464 -12.52 0.07 -28.95
C GLU A 464 -12.42 1.59 -29.21
N VAL A 465 -12.54 2.39 -28.15
CA VAL A 465 -12.33 3.85 -28.25
C VAL A 465 -10.91 4.18 -28.70
N ALA A 466 -9.90 3.54 -28.13
CA ALA A 466 -8.50 3.75 -28.51
C ALA A 466 -8.22 3.33 -29.95
N ALA A 467 -8.86 2.27 -30.42
CA ALA A 467 -8.81 1.79 -31.80
C ALA A 467 -9.60 2.65 -32.80
N GLY A 468 -10.42 3.61 -32.31
CA GLY A 468 -11.25 4.48 -33.16
C GLY A 468 -12.57 3.86 -33.65
N THR A 469 -13.00 2.78 -33.02
CA THR A 469 -14.22 2.01 -33.34
C THR A 469 -15.22 1.93 -32.18
N PRO A 470 -15.52 3.02 -31.45
CA PRO A 470 -16.44 2.97 -30.31
C PRO A 470 -17.84 2.57 -30.76
N VAL A 471 -18.51 1.73 -29.93
CA VAL A 471 -19.88 1.25 -30.20
C VAL A 471 -20.90 1.99 -29.32
N HIS A 472 -20.67 2.11 -28.03
CA HIS A 472 -21.64 2.61 -27.07
C HIS A 472 -21.44 4.09 -26.67
N ILE A 473 -20.50 4.77 -27.29
CA ILE A 473 -20.34 6.23 -27.19
C ILE A 473 -20.14 6.87 -28.58
N PRO A 474 -20.48 8.15 -28.76
CA PRO A 474 -20.22 8.83 -30.02
C PRO A 474 -18.72 8.82 -30.41
N LYS A 475 -18.45 8.78 -31.73
CA LYS A 475 -17.13 8.94 -32.29
C LYS A 475 -16.62 10.36 -32.09
#